data_4fb66d39a7b5d67581311c38d8d0df4e
#
_entry.id   4fb66d39a7b5d67581311c38d8d0df4e
#
_cell.length_a   1.000
_cell.length_b   1.000
_cell.length_c   1.000
_cell.angle_alpha   90.00
_cell.angle_beta   90.00
_cell.angle_gamma   90.00
#
_symmetry.space_group_name_H-M   'P 1'
#
loop_
_entity.id
_entity.type
_entity.pdbx_description
1 polymer ?
#
loop_
_entity_poly.entity_id
_entity_poly.type
_entity_poly.pdbx_seq_one_letter_code
_entity_poly.pdbx_strand_id
1 'polypeptide(L)'
;MADEMMVKELEEVVVRFSGDSGDGMQLAGNIFSNMSATVGNDICTFPDYPADIRAPQGSLTGVSGFQVHIGAGQVYTPGDRCHVLVAMNPSALKTQIKFCKPQGLIITDSDSFEARDLEKAQFKTDNPFEELGVKQEVLEVPISSMCKESLKDSGLDNKSVLRCKNMFALGLVCLLYT
;
A
#
# COMPACT_ATOMS: atom_id res chain seq x y z
N MET A 1 -26.55 -1.91 -17.75
CA MET A 1 -27.06 -1.63 -16.39
C MET A 1 -25.86 -1.16 -15.63
N ALA A 2 -25.84 0.09 -15.14
CA ALA A 2 -24.78 0.56 -14.26
C ALA A 2 -24.93 -0.24 -12.95
N ASP A 3 -23.88 -0.95 -12.56
CA ASP A 3 -23.78 -1.54 -11.23
C ASP A 3 -23.92 -0.38 -10.23
N GLU A 4 -24.94 -0.40 -9.41
CA GLU A 4 -25.08 0.56 -8.32
C GLU A 4 -23.88 0.36 -7.39
N MET A 5 -23.01 1.35 -7.37
CA MET A 5 -21.85 1.38 -6.49
C MET A 5 -22.39 1.37 -5.04
N MET A 6 -22.26 0.22 -4.37
CA MET A 6 -22.67 0.12 -2.96
C MET A 6 -21.66 0.86 -2.10
N VAL A 7 -22.04 2.03 -1.61
CA VAL A 7 -21.30 2.79 -0.61
C VAL A 7 -21.56 2.18 0.76
N LYS A 8 -20.52 1.81 1.48
CA LYS A 8 -20.59 1.31 2.85
C LYS A 8 -19.99 2.34 3.81
N GLU A 9 -20.78 2.81 4.75
CA GLU A 9 -20.30 3.65 5.83
C GLU A 9 -19.52 2.82 6.86
N LEU A 10 -18.33 3.28 7.24
CA LEU A 10 -17.47 2.65 8.23
C LEU A 10 -17.23 3.61 9.40
N GLU A 11 -17.36 3.11 10.62
CA GLU A 11 -17.03 3.90 11.84
C GLU A 11 -15.53 4.09 12.01
N GLU A 12 -14.73 3.11 11.56
CA GLU A 12 -13.28 3.14 11.61
C GLU A 12 -12.66 2.37 10.44
N VAL A 13 -11.47 2.79 10.03
CA VAL A 13 -10.66 2.07 9.03
C VAL A 13 -9.17 2.14 9.39
N VAL A 14 -8.48 1.04 9.19
CA VAL A 14 -7.02 0.95 9.31
C VAL A 14 -6.42 0.69 7.94
N VAL A 15 -5.58 1.59 7.46
CA VAL A 15 -4.87 1.47 6.19
C VAL A 15 -3.38 1.32 6.46
N ARG A 16 -2.73 0.39 5.79
CA ARG A 16 -1.29 0.19 5.86
C ARG A 16 -0.65 0.33 4.48
N PHE A 17 0.18 1.33 4.32
CA PHE A 17 1.02 1.53 3.13
C PHE A 17 2.34 0.80 3.33
N SER A 18 2.80 0.05 2.32
CA SER A 18 4.06 -0.68 2.40
C SER A 18 4.77 -0.79 1.05
N GLY A 19 6.08 -0.66 1.08
CA GLY A 19 6.95 -0.69 -0.09
C GLY A 19 8.42 -0.67 0.32
N ASP A 20 9.33 -0.55 -0.65
CA ASP A 20 10.75 -0.44 -0.36
C ASP A 20 11.07 0.88 0.35
N SER A 21 12.19 0.88 1.08
CA SER A 21 12.75 2.11 1.66
C SER A 21 13.13 3.08 0.54
N GLY A 22 12.29 4.07 0.28
CA GLY A 22 12.46 5.03 -0.82
C GLY A 22 11.25 5.13 -1.74
N ASP A 23 10.29 4.21 -1.64
CA ASP A 23 9.02 4.27 -2.38
C ASP A 23 8.07 5.37 -1.87
N GLY A 24 8.45 6.06 -0.80
CA GLY A 24 7.68 7.19 -0.27
C GLY A 24 6.43 6.79 0.51
N MET A 25 6.39 5.59 1.08
CA MET A 25 5.25 5.10 1.86
C MET A 25 5.01 5.92 3.12
N GLN A 26 6.08 6.40 3.76
CA GLN A 26 6.00 7.31 4.90
C GLN A 26 5.34 8.65 4.51
N LEU A 27 5.67 9.17 3.32
CA LEU A 27 5.09 10.41 2.81
C LEU A 27 3.60 10.23 2.49
N ALA A 28 3.23 9.15 1.79
CA ALA A 28 1.85 8.84 1.47
C ALA A 28 0.99 8.70 2.74
N GLY A 29 1.48 7.95 3.75
CA GLY A 29 0.80 7.78 5.02
C GLY A 29 0.64 9.09 5.79
N ASN A 30 1.66 9.95 5.84
CA ASN A 30 1.57 11.26 6.49
C ASN A 30 0.55 12.18 5.80
N ILE A 31 0.53 12.22 4.46
CA ILE A 31 -0.46 13.02 3.71
C ILE A 31 -1.87 12.49 4.00
N PHE A 32 -2.08 11.18 3.94
CA PHE A 32 -3.36 10.55 4.23
C PHE A 32 -3.86 10.87 5.64
N SER A 33 -2.97 10.79 6.64
CA SER A 33 -3.26 11.15 8.02
C SER A 33 -3.70 12.61 8.15
N ASN A 34 -2.93 13.53 7.56
CA ASN A 34 -3.23 14.96 7.62
C ASN A 34 -4.56 15.31 6.94
N MET A 35 -4.84 14.69 5.79
CA MET A 35 -6.12 14.87 5.09
C MET A 35 -7.28 14.38 5.94
N SER A 36 -7.16 13.18 6.55
CA SER A 36 -8.18 12.60 7.40
C SER A 36 -8.46 13.45 8.65
N ALA A 37 -7.41 13.98 9.27
CA ALA A 37 -7.55 14.91 10.40
C ALA A 37 -8.22 16.23 9.99
N THR A 38 -7.93 16.75 8.80
CA THR A 38 -8.50 18.01 8.31
C THR A 38 -10.02 17.92 8.10
N VAL A 39 -10.53 16.74 7.75
CA VAL A 39 -11.98 16.50 7.61
C VAL A 39 -12.66 16.11 8.92
N GLY A 40 -11.93 16.13 10.04
CA GLY A 40 -12.49 15.99 11.40
C GLY A 40 -12.42 14.58 11.98
N ASN A 41 -11.77 13.62 11.31
CA ASN A 41 -11.56 12.29 11.88
C ASN A 41 -10.46 12.32 12.95
N ASP A 42 -10.61 11.46 13.95
CA ASP A 42 -9.53 11.14 14.87
C ASP A 42 -8.58 10.12 14.24
N ILE A 43 -7.27 10.25 14.50
CA ILE A 43 -6.25 9.43 13.86
C ILE A 43 -5.20 8.94 14.86
N CYS A 44 -4.72 7.72 14.65
CA CYS A 44 -3.52 7.20 15.28
C CYS A 44 -2.62 6.56 14.22
N THR A 45 -1.33 6.86 14.24
CA THR A 45 -0.37 6.41 13.23
C THR A 45 0.74 5.56 13.81
N PHE A 46 1.28 4.66 12.99
CA PHE A 46 2.44 3.85 13.30
C PHE A 46 3.39 3.79 12.10
N PRO A 47 4.48 4.58 12.11
CA PRO A 47 5.54 4.44 11.13
C PRO A 47 6.37 3.19 11.44
N ASP A 48 6.57 2.34 10.43
CA ASP A 48 7.33 1.10 10.52
C ASP A 48 8.54 1.20 9.58
N TYR A 49 9.71 1.33 10.16
CA TYR A 49 10.97 1.47 9.42
C TYR A 49 11.68 0.12 9.37
N PRO A 50 12.30 -0.25 8.22
CA PRO A 50 13.10 -1.45 8.16
C PRO A 50 14.31 -1.34 9.07
N ALA A 51 14.68 -2.45 9.74
CA ALA A 51 15.87 -2.53 10.54
C ALA A 51 17.14 -2.29 9.70
N ASP A 52 17.14 -2.79 8.46
CA ASP A 52 18.21 -2.63 7.49
C ASP A 52 17.70 -1.95 6.22
N ILE A 53 18.20 -0.76 5.91
CA ILE A 53 17.89 -0.04 4.66
C ILE A 53 18.51 -0.76 3.46
N ARG A 54 19.66 -1.40 3.65
CA ARG A 54 20.35 -2.22 2.66
C ARG A 54 20.47 -3.63 3.19
N ALA A 55 19.52 -4.47 2.77
CA ALA A 55 19.54 -5.87 3.12
C ALA A 55 20.79 -6.57 2.53
N PRO A 56 21.44 -7.46 3.28
CA PRO A 56 22.51 -8.30 2.74
C PRO A 56 22.05 -9.10 1.51
N GLN A 57 22.98 -9.40 0.63
CA GLN A 57 22.67 -10.23 -0.56
C GLN A 57 22.04 -11.57 -0.13
N GLY A 58 20.90 -11.92 -0.73
CA GLY A 58 20.16 -13.14 -0.41
C GLY A 58 19.17 -13.02 0.75
N SER A 59 19.04 -11.83 1.38
CA SER A 59 17.94 -11.52 2.30
C SER A 59 16.85 -10.70 1.63
N LEU A 60 15.65 -10.67 2.24
CA LEU A 60 14.56 -9.80 1.77
C LEU A 60 14.97 -8.32 1.88
N THR A 61 14.57 -7.54 0.90
CA THR A 61 14.76 -6.07 0.94
C THR A 61 14.06 -5.47 2.15
N GLY A 62 14.63 -4.40 2.71
CA GLY A 62 14.04 -3.70 3.82
C GLY A 62 12.74 -3.01 3.42
N VAL A 63 11.62 -3.51 3.93
CA VAL A 63 10.28 -2.97 3.68
C VAL A 63 9.95 -1.89 4.70
N SER A 64 9.58 -0.71 4.19
CA SER A 64 9.03 0.40 4.98
C SER A 64 7.51 0.29 5.00
N GLY A 65 6.90 0.53 6.15
CA GLY A 65 5.46 0.56 6.32
C GLY A 65 4.99 1.82 7.05
N PHE A 66 3.75 2.24 6.77
CA PHE A 66 3.08 3.29 7.52
C PHE A 66 1.62 2.91 7.73
N GLN A 67 1.20 2.77 8.97
CA GLN A 67 -0.17 2.42 9.31
C GLN A 67 -0.91 3.64 9.83
N VAL A 68 -2.13 3.82 9.35
CA VAL A 68 -3.03 4.90 9.76
C VAL A 68 -4.34 4.27 10.20
N HIS A 69 -4.73 4.51 11.43
CA HIS A 69 -6.05 4.20 11.96
C HIS A 69 -6.87 5.48 11.99
N ILE A 70 -8.00 5.47 11.33
CA ILE A 70 -8.92 6.60 11.18
C ILE A 70 -10.24 6.18 11.81
N GLY A 71 -10.84 7.04 12.61
CA GLY A 71 -12.15 6.82 13.20
C GLY A 71 -13.00 8.09 13.24
N ALA A 72 -14.31 7.92 13.11
CA ALA A 72 -15.29 9.00 13.34
C ALA A 72 -15.36 9.36 14.83
N GLY A 73 -15.06 8.40 15.71
CA GLY A 73 -14.90 8.58 17.15
C GLY A 73 -13.44 8.52 17.58
N GLN A 74 -13.19 8.53 18.89
CA GLN A 74 -11.86 8.56 19.48
C GLN A 74 -11.05 7.28 19.19
N VAL A 75 -9.85 7.42 18.64
CA VAL A 75 -8.93 6.35 18.29
C VAL A 75 -7.75 6.35 19.25
N TYR A 76 -7.53 5.26 19.96
CA TYR A 76 -6.48 5.17 21.01
C TYR A 76 -5.22 4.44 20.55
N THR A 77 -5.30 3.65 19.50
CA THR A 77 -4.19 2.80 19.02
C THR A 77 -4.12 2.80 17.50
N PRO A 78 -2.95 2.52 16.91
CA PRO A 78 -2.83 2.40 15.44
C PRO A 78 -3.51 1.15 14.87
N GLY A 79 -4.07 0.28 15.71
CA GLY A 79 -4.69 -0.98 15.35
C GLY A 79 -3.68 -2.11 15.10
N ASP A 80 -4.06 -3.36 15.41
CA ASP A 80 -3.19 -4.54 15.25
C ASP A 80 -3.16 -5.01 13.79
N ARG A 81 -4.30 -4.92 13.09
CA ARG A 81 -4.47 -5.38 11.71
C ARG A 81 -5.19 -4.33 10.87
N CYS A 82 -4.71 -4.17 9.64
CA CYS A 82 -5.31 -3.24 8.69
C CYS A 82 -6.50 -3.86 7.94
N HIS A 83 -7.44 -2.99 7.57
CA HIS A 83 -8.53 -3.31 6.65
C HIS A 83 -8.06 -3.24 5.19
N VAL A 84 -7.08 -2.37 4.92
CA VAL A 84 -6.48 -2.18 3.61
C VAL A 84 -4.96 -2.27 3.73
N LEU A 85 -4.36 -3.15 2.94
CA LEU A 85 -2.92 -3.25 2.75
C LEU A 85 -2.56 -2.77 1.34
N VAL A 86 -1.81 -1.70 1.23
CA VAL A 86 -1.15 -1.29 -0.01
C VAL A 86 0.23 -1.91 -0.03
N ALA A 87 0.48 -2.84 -0.94
CA ALA A 87 1.75 -3.53 -1.10
C ALA A 87 2.34 -3.22 -2.49
N MET A 88 3.30 -2.30 -2.54
CA MET A 88 3.86 -1.78 -3.78
C MET A 88 4.78 -2.77 -4.53
N ASN A 89 5.15 -3.88 -3.88
CA ASN A 89 6.00 -4.91 -4.48
C ASN A 89 5.84 -6.26 -3.72
N PRO A 90 6.37 -7.37 -4.28
CA PRO A 90 6.27 -8.70 -3.66
C PRO A 90 6.89 -8.82 -2.27
N SER A 91 7.99 -8.11 -1.99
CA SER A 91 8.62 -8.12 -0.65
C SER A 91 7.71 -7.48 0.40
N ALA A 92 7.04 -6.37 0.03
CA ALA A 92 6.05 -5.72 0.87
C ALA A 92 4.86 -6.63 1.13
N LEU A 93 4.31 -7.29 0.10
CA LEU A 93 3.24 -8.26 0.26
C LEU A 93 3.64 -9.38 1.22
N LYS A 94 4.79 -10.01 0.99
CA LYS A 94 5.27 -11.16 1.77
C LYS A 94 5.45 -10.86 3.25
N THR A 95 6.00 -9.69 3.55
CA THR A 95 6.31 -9.30 4.93
C THR A 95 5.12 -8.73 5.69
N GLN A 96 4.19 -8.07 4.97
CA GLN A 96 3.13 -7.28 5.60
C GLN A 96 1.75 -7.94 5.58
N ILE A 97 1.53 -8.99 4.79
CA ILE A 97 0.22 -9.66 4.69
C ILE A 97 -0.30 -10.17 6.05
N LYS A 98 0.58 -10.55 6.95
CA LYS A 98 0.23 -10.99 8.32
C LYS A 98 -0.51 -9.93 9.13
N PHE A 99 -0.36 -8.66 8.76
CA PHE A 99 -1.06 -7.53 9.38
C PHE A 99 -2.39 -7.19 8.70
N CYS A 100 -2.75 -7.84 7.60
CA CYS A 100 -4.04 -7.62 6.94
C CYS A 100 -5.12 -8.52 7.57
N LYS A 101 -6.32 -7.94 7.77
CA LYS A 101 -7.49 -8.70 8.25
C LYS A 101 -7.89 -9.77 7.22
N PRO A 102 -8.48 -10.91 7.63
CA PRO A 102 -8.91 -11.95 6.68
C PRO A 102 -9.94 -11.46 5.63
N GLN A 103 -10.74 -10.46 5.98
CA GLN A 103 -11.72 -9.82 5.09
C GLN A 103 -11.23 -8.47 4.56
N GLY A 104 -9.93 -8.20 4.67
CA GLY A 104 -9.32 -6.97 4.21
C GLY A 104 -9.12 -6.95 2.69
N LEU A 105 -8.81 -5.76 2.18
CA LEU A 105 -8.44 -5.51 0.79
C LEU A 105 -6.92 -5.38 0.67
N ILE A 106 -6.34 -6.03 -0.33
CA ILE A 106 -4.93 -5.86 -0.70
C ILE A 106 -4.89 -5.11 -2.03
N ILE A 107 -4.19 -3.99 -2.08
CA ILE A 107 -3.94 -3.22 -3.31
C ILE A 107 -2.47 -3.43 -3.69
N THR A 108 -2.21 -3.85 -4.92
CA THR A 108 -0.85 -4.09 -5.41
C THR A 108 -0.56 -3.31 -6.70
N ASP A 109 0.70 -2.94 -6.91
CA ASP A 109 1.19 -2.42 -8.18
C ASP A 109 1.57 -3.61 -9.08
N SER A 110 0.66 -4.04 -9.97
CA SER A 110 0.88 -5.19 -10.84
C SER A 110 2.13 -5.09 -11.71
N ASP A 111 2.56 -3.88 -12.05
CA ASP A 111 3.80 -3.65 -12.81
C ASP A 111 5.08 -4.01 -12.03
N SER A 112 4.96 -4.19 -10.71
CA SER A 112 6.09 -4.52 -9.83
C SER A 112 6.10 -5.99 -9.39
N PHE A 113 5.27 -6.85 -10.02
CA PHE A 113 5.15 -8.27 -9.71
C PHE A 113 5.65 -9.17 -10.86
N GLU A 114 6.66 -8.71 -11.58
CA GLU A 114 7.33 -9.53 -12.60
C GLU A 114 8.18 -10.65 -11.99
N ALA A 115 8.49 -11.68 -12.77
CA ALA A 115 9.27 -12.85 -12.33
C ALA A 115 10.57 -12.48 -11.58
N ARG A 116 11.28 -11.45 -12.06
CA ARG A 116 12.48 -10.91 -11.41
C ARG A 116 12.23 -10.36 -10.00
N ASP A 117 11.08 -9.74 -9.79
CA ASP A 117 10.74 -9.12 -8.50
C ASP A 117 10.22 -10.18 -7.51
N LEU A 118 9.53 -11.20 -8.02
CA LEU A 118 9.16 -12.39 -7.26
C LEU A 118 10.40 -13.16 -6.80
N GLU A 119 11.40 -13.35 -7.67
CA GLU A 119 12.67 -14.00 -7.31
C GLU A 119 13.41 -13.21 -6.22
N LYS A 120 13.52 -11.89 -6.35
CA LYS A 120 14.11 -11.03 -5.30
C LYS A 120 13.39 -11.14 -3.97
N ALA A 121 12.07 -11.26 -3.98
CA ALA A 121 11.24 -11.48 -2.80
C ALA A 121 11.24 -12.95 -2.33
N GLN A 122 12.06 -13.81 -2.97
CA GLN A 122 12.22 -15.23 -2.62
C GLN A 122 10.89 -16.00 -2.69
N PHE A 123 10.05 -15.71 -3.68
CA PHE A 123 8.93 -16.55 -4.03
C PHE A 123 9.41 -17.75 -4.86
N LYS A 124 8.75 -18.86 -4.68
CA LYS A 124 9.07 -20.14 -5.36
C LYS A 124 8.19 -20.36 -6.58
N THR A 125 7.07 -19.66 -6.65
CA THR A 125 6.07 -19.79 -7.71
C THR A 125 5.83 -18.44 -8.36
N ASP A 126 5.24 -18.45 -9.55
CA ASP A 126 4.85 -17.23 -10.28
C ASP A 126 3.55 -16.61 -9.72
N ASN A 127 2.86 -17.32 -8.81
CA ASN A 127 1.66 -16.82 -8.14
C ASN A 127 1.93 -16.58 -6.64
N PRO A 128 2.32 -15.35 -6.27
CA PRO A 128 2.64 -15.00 -4.89
C PRO A 128 1.42 -15.08 -3.96
N PHE A 129 0.23 -14.87 -4.48
CA PHE A 129 -1.01 -14.89 -3.69
C PHE A 129 -1.36 -16.32 -3.28
N GLU A 130 -1.20 -17.27 -4.18
CA GLU A 130 -1.41 -18.69 -3.90
C GLU A 130 -0.35 -19.24 -2.92
N GLU A 131 0.94 -18.88 -3.14
CA GLU A 131 2.04 -19.31 -2.25
C GLU A 131 1.83 -18.81 -0.81
N LEU A 132 1.29 -17.61 -0.63
CA LEU A 132 1.00 -17.04 0.69
C LEU A 132 -0.37 -17.45 1.26
N GLY A 133 -1.16 -18.20 0.49
CA GLY A 133 -2.51 -18.59 0.90
C GLY A 133 -3.44 -17.42 1.13
N VAL A 134 -3.32 -16.36 0.29
CA VAL A 134 -4.12 -15.13 0.36
C VAL A 134 -5.60 -15.45 0.23
N LYS A 135 -6.40 -15.00 1.21
CA LYS A 135 -7.87 -15.14 1.23
C LYS A 135 -8.58 -13.81 1.10
N GLN A 136 -7.81 -12.74 1.20
CA GLN A 136 -8.26 -11.37 1.06
C GLN A 136 -8.64 -11.09 -0.39
N GLU A 137 -9.51 -10.11 -0.59
CA GLU A 137 -9.72 -9.52 -1.91
C GLU A 137 -8.42 -8.84 -2.37
N VAL A 138 -8.02 -9.06 -3.63
CA VAL A 138 -6.81 -8.46 -4.21
C VAL A 138 -7.21 -7.58 -5.38
N LEU A 139 -6.85 -6.31 -5.29
CA LEU A 139 -6.98 -5.33 -6.36
C LEU A 139 -5.59 -5.10 -6.98
N GLU A 140 -5.37 -5.72 -8.12
CA GLU A 140 -4.16 -5.56 -8.91
C GLU A 140 -4.32 -4.36 -9.85
N VAL A 141 -3.48 -3.32 -9.67
CA VAL A 141 -3.54 -2.07 -10.44
C VAL A 141 -2.17 -1.81 -11.04
N PRO A 142 -2.07 -1.49 -12.34
CA PRO A 142 -0.80 -1.15 -12.99
C PRO A 142 -0.37 0.29 -12.63
N ILE A 143 -0.09 0.53 -11.33
CA ILE A 143 0.16 1.85 -10.75
C ILE A 143 1.33 2.55 -11.44
N SER A 144 2.43 1.82 -11.68
CA SER A 144 3.63 2.37 -12.32
C SER A 144 3.37 2.80 -13.77
N SER A 145 2.61 2.00 -14.54
CA SER A 145 2.22 2.33 -15.92
C SER A 145 1.24 3.49 -15.98
N MET A 146 0.23 3.50 -15.10
CA MET A 146 -0.73 4.60 -15.01
C MET A 146 -0.05 5.92 -14.60
N CYS A 147 0.91 5.86 -13.67
CA CYS A 147 1.70 7.02 -13.26
C CYS A 147 2.52 7.58 -14.44
N LYS A 148 3.18 6.72 -15.21
CA LYS A 148 3.94 7.11 -16.41
C LYS A 148 3.04 7.78 -17.46
N GLU A 149 1.89 7.19 -17.74
CA GLU A 149 0.94 7.73 -18.73
C GLU A 149 0.40 9.11 -18.30
N SER A 150 0.04 9.25 -17.01
CA SER A 150 -0.49 10.50 -16.47
C SER A 150 0.53 11.64 -16.47
N LEU A 151 1.83 11.33 -16.38
CA LEU A 151 2.91 12.31 -16.30
C LEU A 151 3.74 12.41 -17.58
N LYS A 152 3.34 11.79 -18.68
CA LYS A 152 4.10 11.76 -19.94
C LYS A 152 4.44 13.15 -20.49
N ASP A 153 3.53 14.10 -20.32
CA ASP A 153 3.67 15.48 -20.82
C ASP A 153 4.21 16.47 -19.77
N SER A 154 4.62 15.97 -18.59
CA SER A 154 5.09 16.81 -17.48
C SER A 154 6.52 17.34 -17.64
N GLY A 155 7.29 16.82 -18.61
CA GLY A 155 8.70 17.13 -18.77
C GLY A 155 9.63 16.53 -17.72
N LEU A 156 9.11 15.68 -16.82
CA LEU A 156 9.91 14.98 -15.82
C LEU A 156 10.67 13.80 -16.43
N ASP A 157 11.84 13.51 -15.89
CA ASP A 157 12.58 12.29 -16.24
C ASP A 157 11.90 11.04 -15.65
N ASN A 158 12.15 9.87 -16.25
CA ASN A 158 11.53 8.60 -15.86
C ASN A 158 11.70 8.27 -14.36
N LYS A 159 12.83 8.64 -13.77
CA LYS A 159 13.09 8.40 -12.35
C LYS A 159 12.21 9.26 -11.46
N SER A 160 12.01 10.52 -11.83
CA SER A 160 11.12 11.45 -11.13
C SER A 160 9.65 11.03 -11.26
N VAL A 161 9.24 10.58 -12.45
CA VAL A 161 7.90 10.02 -12.68
C VAL A 161 7.64 8.82 -11.79
N LEU A 162 8.56 7.86 -11.74
CA LEU A 162 8.39 6.66 -10.90
C LEU A 162 8.38 6.95 -9.40
N ARG A 163 8.96 8.07 -8.97
CA ARG A 163 8.84 8.50 -7.56
C ARG A 163 7.44 8.98 -7.20
N CYS A 164 6.62 9.32 -8.18
CA CYS A 164 5.24 9.76 -7.95
C CYS A 164 4.24 8.61 -7.77
N LYS A 165 4.66 7.33 -7.93
CA LYS A 165 3.77 6.18 -7.81
C LYS A 165 3.10 6.07 -6.43
N ASN A 166 3.76 6.56 -5.37
CA ASN A 166 3.20 6.64 -4.03
C ASN A 166 1.97 7.55 -3.95
N MET A 167 1.96 8.66 -4.72
CA MET A 167 0.79 9.55 -4.80
C MET A 167 -0.36 8.91 -5.57
N PHE A 168 -0.05 8.07 -6.55
CA PHE A 168 -1.05 7.26 -7.26
C PHE A 168 -1.71 6.25 -6.32
N ALA A 169 -0.91 5.51 -5.56
CA ALA A 169 -1.41 4.58 -4.54
C ALA A 169 -2.25 5.28 -3.47
N LEU A 170 -1.81 6.47 -3.02
CA LEU A 170 -2.58 7.31 -2.11
C LEU A 170 -3.93 7.72 -2.71
N GLY A 171 -3.95 8.17 -3.98
CA GLY A 171 -5.17 8.54 -4.69
C GLY A 171 -6.17 7.40 -4.79
N LEU A 172 -5.71 6.16 -5.05
CA LEU A 172 -6.57 4.98 -5.06
C LEU A 172 -7.21 4.73 -3.69
N VAL A 173 -6.43 4.84 -2.61
CA VAL A 173 -6.97 4.69 -1.25
C VAL A 173 -7.98 5.79 -0.94
N CYS A 174 -7.71 7.04 -1.31
CA CYS A 174 -8.66 8.14 -1.14
C CYS A 174 -9.97 7.91 -1.90
N LEU A 175 -9.91 7.37 -3.13
CA LEU A 175 -11.11 7.07 -3.93
C LEU A 175 -11.97 5.94 -3.31
N LEU A 176 -11.35 5.01 -2.59
CA LEU A 176 -12.05 3.90 -1.96
C LEU A 176 -12.63 4.25 -0.59
N TYR A 177 -12.06 5.26 0.09
CA TYR A 177 -12.35 5.61 1.48
C TYR A 177 -12.61 7.11 1.67
N THR A 178 -13.45 7.68 0.82
CA THR A 178 -13.95 9.08 0.94
C THR A 178 -15.44 9.14 1.18
#